data_ac405b7a38172325b7fb4893a8a7f801
#
_entry.id   ac405b7a38172325b7fb4893a8a7f801
#
_cell.length_a   1.000
_cell.length_b   1.000
_cell.length_c   1.000
_cell.angle_alpha   90.00
_cell.angle_beta   90.00
_cell.angle_gamma   90.00
#
_symmetry.space_group_name_H-M   'P 1'
#
loop_
_entity.id
_entity.type
_entity.pdbx_description
1 polymer ?
#
loop_
_entity_poly.entity_id
_entity_poly.type
_entity_poly.pdbx_seq_one_letter_code
_entity_poly.pdbx_strand_id
1 'polypeptide(L)'
;MAPPLLLLRDIDLTFGGTPLLEGAELSVSEGERLCLVGRNGSGKSTLMKIATGEIEADDGERFLQPGATLRYLPQEPDLSGFDTVTDYVRDGLEAGDDPKRANVLIDRLGLTDVGNPATLSGGEARRAALARALAPEPDILLLDEPTNHLDLPVIEWLEQELAAIRSALVLISHDRRFLENLSRATLWINQGRTHRIDRGFAHFESWREKFLETEALERHKLDRKIAAETDWLHKGVTARRKRNMGRLRALIDLRAKRRGDRGPAGVVNMVASEAEISGKRVCEATEISKSFGDRVIVNRFSTLTARGDRVGIVGPNGAGKTTLLKLLTGEMTPDSGHIRLGKNLEIENLDQQRKALNPADTLAHALTGGGDKVTINGETRHVIGYMKDFLFTPNQARTPVGVLSGGERGRIMLARAFARPSNLLVLDEPTNDLDLETLDLLQELLAEYAGTVLLVSHDRDFLDRVVTSVIAGEGNGKWTDYAGGYSDMLAQRGGDLTAASSAVKSTPKKRDEAPRAKSAASPSRAKLTFKDQHALDTLPGRMEELQAEIGTHSDTLADPDLFAQDPDRFEVTAKALQRAEEDLAAAEEQWLELEMKREELENTTR
;
A
#
# COMPACT_ATOMS: atom_id res chain seq x y z
N MET A 1 7.20 -28.61 -17.96
CA MET A 1 6.22 -27.91 -17.11
C MET A 1 4.85 -28.42 -17.50
N ALA A 2 3.95 -28.67 -16.55
CA ALA A 2 2.56 -28.94 -16.85
C ALA A 2 1.94 -27.68 -17.52
N PRO A 3 0.97 -27.84 -18.45
CA PRO A 3 0.30 -26.70 -19.03
C PRO A 3 -0.43 -25.92 -17.94
N PRO A 4 -0.51 -24.57 -18.04
CA PRO A 4 -1.23 -23.77 -17.06
C PRO A 4 -2.73 -24.08 -17.12
N LEU A 5 -3.40 -24.02 -15.96
CA LEU A 5 -4.86 -24.11 -15.88
C LEU A 5 -5.54 -22.89 -16.51
N LEU A 6 -4.96 -21.70 -16.31
CA LEU A 6 -5.42 -20.42 -16.86
C LEU A 6 -4.22 -19.67 -17.44
N LEU A 7 -4.41 -19.13 -18.65
CA LEU A 7 -3.42 -18.27 -19.29
C LEU A 7 -4.11 -17.07 -19.93
N LEU A 8 -3.63 -15.89 -19.60
CA LEU A 8 -3.89 -14.65 -20.32
C LEU A 8 -2.57 -14.20 -20.93
N ARG A 9 -2.57 -13.85 -22.20
CA ARG A 9 -1.39 -13.43 -22.94
C ARG A 9 -1.69 -12.17 -23.73
N ASP A 10 -0.78 -11.19 -23.66
CA ASP A 10 -0.82 -9.95 -24.44
C ASP A 10 -2.18 -9.23 -24.34
N ILE A 11 -2.74 -9.16 -23.13
CA ILE A 11 -4.06 -8.57 -22.91
C ILE A 11 -3.99 -7.06 -22.96
N ASP A 12 -4.72 -6.49 -23.92
CA ASP A 12 -4.94 -5.05 -24.06
C ASP A 12 -6.39 -4.70 -23.73
N LEU A 13 -6.58 -3.64 -22.94
CA LEU A 13 -7.91 -3.12 -22.64
C LEU A 13 -7.86 -1.61 -22.41
N THR A 14 -8.78 -0.88 -23.05
CA THR A 14 -8.87 0.57 -22.98
C THR A 14 -10.27 1.01 -22.56
N PHE A 15 -10.35 1.83 -21.51
CA PHE A 15 -11.59 2.50 -21.10
C PHE A 15 -11.52 4.00 -21.39
N GLY A 16 -12.46 4.52 -22.17
CA GLY A 16 -12.61 5.97 -22.39
C GLY A 16 -11.38 6.66 -23.00
N GLY A 17 -10.60 5.93 -23.82
CA GLY A 17 -9.45 6.47 -24.54
C GLY A 17 -8.13 6.43 -23.76
N THR A 18 -8.12 5.96 -22.52
CA THR A 18 -6.89 5.71 -21.74
C THR A 18 -6.69 4.21 -21.60
N PRO A 19 -5.55 3.64 -22.03
CA PRO A 19 -5.27 2.22 -21.86
C PRO A 19 -5.14 1.89 -20.37
N LEU A 20 -5.87 0.87 -19.93
CA LEU A 20 -5.85 0.32 -18.58
C LEU A 20 -4.85 -0.84 -18.48
N LEU A 21 -4.85 -1.73 -19.47
CA LEU A 21 -3.93 -2.84 -19.62
C LEU A 21 -3.24 -2.74 -20.98
N GLU A 22 -1.93 -2.96 -21.02
CA GLU A 22 -1.08 -2.89 -22.22
C GLU A 22 -0.15 -4.12 -22.26
N GLY A 23 -0.54 -5.19 -22.95
CA GLY A 23 0.21 -6.45 -23.01
C GLY A 23 0.29 -7.13 -21.63
N ALA A 24 -0.80 -7.16 -20.88
CA ALA A 24 -0.81 -7.80 -19.57
C ALA A 24 -0.85 -9.33 -19.70
N GLU A 25 -0.09 -9.99 -18.83
CA GLU A 25 0.00 -11.46 -18.80
C GLU A 25 -0.40 -11.99 -17.42
N LEU A 26 -1.11 -13.13 -17.38
CA LEU A 26 -1.41 -13.90 -16.18
C LEU A 26 -1.33 -15.38 -16.51
N SER A 27 -0.54 -16.13 -15.78
CA SER A 27 -0.46 -17.59 -15.89
C SER A 27 -0.68 -18.20 -14.51
N VAL A 28 -1.58 -19.18 -14.43
CA VAL A 28 -1.93 -19.89 -13.19
C VAL A 28 -1.80 -21.38 -13.43
N SER A 29 -0.93 -22.02 -12.67
CA SER A 29 -0.70 -23.48 -12.70
C SER A 29 -1.45 -24.17 -11.55
N GLU A 30 -1.56 -25.51 -11.61
CA GLU A 30 -2.22 -26.29 -10.57
C GLU A 30 -1.56 -26.07 -9.18
N GLY A 31 -2.37 -25.80 -8.17
CA GLY A 31 -1.94 -25.56 -6.80
C GLY A 31 -1.09 -24.29 -6.62
N GLU A 32 -0.99 -23.45 -7.61
CA GLU A 32 -0.22 -22.21 -7.53
C GLU A 32 -0.89 -21.20 -6.58
N ARG A 33 -0.07 -20.41 -5.89
CA ARG A 33 -0.51 -19.39 -4.94
C ARG A 33 0.07 -18.03 -5.33
N LEU A 34 -0.69 -17.28 -6.10
CA LEU A 34 -0.30 -16.02 -6.70
C LEU A 34 -1.00 -14.86 -5.98
N CYS A 35 -0.27 -13.83 -5.57
CA CYS A 35 -0.87 -12.56 -5.20
C CYS A 35 -0.74 -11.55 -6.35
N LEU A 36 -1.82 -10.82 -6.62
CA LEU A 36 -1.90 -9.78 -7.63
C LEU A 36 -1.89 -8.42 -6.92
N VAL A 37 -0.82 -7.67 -7.09
CA VAL A 37 -0.59 -6.39 -6.43
C VAL A 37 -0.49 -5.24 -7.41
N GLY A 38 -0.79 -4.04 -6.97
CA GLY A 38 -0.76 -2.81 -7.77
C GLY A 38 -1.66 -1.73 -7.17
N ARG A 39 -1.51 -0.52 -7.67
CA ARG A 39 -2.29 0.65 -7.21
C ARG A 39 -3.80 0.44 -7.45
N ASN A 40 -4.63 1.16 -6.70
CA ASN A 40 -6.06 1.22 -7.00
C ASN A 40 -6.27 1.86 -8.39
N GLY A 41 -7.17 1.23 -9.17
CA GLY A 41 -7.39 1.62 -10.57
C GLY A 41 -6.32 1.12 -11.56
N SER A 42 -5.35 0.28 -11.15
CA SER A 42 -4.36 -0.30 -12.08
C SER A 42 -4.88 -1.44 -12.95
N GLY A 43 -6.12 -1.88 -12.76
CA GLY A 43 -6.72 -2.95 -13.55
C GLY A 43 -6.69 -4.34 -12.90
N LYS A 44 -6.38 -4.47 -11.59
CA LYS A 44 -6.34 -5.77 -10.87
C LYS A 44 -7.66 -6.55 -11.00
N SER A 45 -8.76 -5.97 -10.54
CA SER A 45 -10.10 -6.58 -10.61
C SER A 45 -10.56 -6.79 -12.06
N THR A 46 -10.17 -5.89 -12.96
CA THR A 46 -10.45 -6.02 -14.38
C THR A 46 -9.73 -7.21 -15.00
N LEU A 47 -8.45 -7.42 -14.66
CA LEU A 47 -7.69 -8.59 -15.12
C LEU A 47 -8.31 -9.89 -14.59
N MET A 48 -8.81 -9.92 -13.35
CA MET A 48 -9.56 -11.07 -12.82
C MET A 48 -10.89 -11.29 -13.58
N LYS A 49 -11.63 -10.23 -13.91
CA LYS A 49 -12.86 -10.34 -14.71
C LYS A 49 -12.61 -10.79 -16.15
N ILE A 50 -11.47 -10.43 -16.73
CA ILE A 50 -11.04 -11.01 -18.01
C ILE A 50 -10.72 -12.49 -17.84
N ALA A 51 -10.07 -12.87 -16.73
CA ALA A 51 -9.75 -14.27 -16.42
C ALA A 51 -11.02 -15.12 -16.25
N THR A 52 -12.11 -14.59 -15.69
CA THR A 52 -13.42 -15.27 -15.63
C THR A 52 -14.15 -15.29 -16.96
N GLY A 53 -13.87 -14.36 -17.87
CA GLY A 53 -14.59 -14.15 -19.12
C GLY A 53 -15.81 -13.23 -18.96
N GLU A 54 -15.94 -12.53 -17.82
CA GLU A 54 -16.98 -11.50 -17.60
C GLU A 54 -16.73 -10.24 -18.44
N ILE A 55 -15.47 -9.96 -18.75
CA ILE A 55 -15.05 -8.84 -19.61
C ILE A 55 -14.21 -9.41 -20.75
N GLU A 56 -14.53 -9.02 -21.97
CA GLU A 56 -13.72 -9.28 -23.15
C GLU A 56 -12.61 -8.22 -23.26
N ALA A 57 -11.38 -8.66 -23.54
CA ALA A 57 -10.27 -7.77 -23.82
C ALA A 57 -10.38 -7.18 -25.24
N ASP A 58 -9.77 -6.02 -25.48
CA ASP A 58 -9.72 -5.43 -26.83
C ASP A 58 -8.79 -6.24 -27.74
N ASP A 59 -7.70 -6.81 -27.20
CA ASP A 59 -6.77 -7.72 -27.88
C ASP A 59 -6.14 -8.69 -26.87
N GLY A 60 -5.55 -9.79 -27.37
CA GLY A 60 -4.88 -10.81 -26.58
C GLY A 60 -5.63 -12.14 -26.54
N GLU A 61 -5.04 -13.10 -25.83
CA GLU A 61 -5.54 -14.47 -25.77
C GLU A 61 -5.91 -14.87 -24.34
N ARG A 62 -7.10 -15.42 -24.15
CA ARG A 62 -7.54 -16.09 -22.92
C ARG A 62 -7.67 -17.59 -23.15
N PHE A 63 -6.94 -18.37 -22.36
CA PHE A 63 -7.05 -19.83 -22.35
C PHE A 63 -7.42 -20.31 -20.95
N LEU A 64 -8.46 -21.11 -20.85
CA LEU A 64 -8.81 -21.89 -19.66
C LEU A 64 -8.77 -23.35 -20.05
N GLN A 65 -8.05 -24.18 -19.28
CA GLN A 65 -7.93 -25.61 -19.54
C GLN A 65 -9.33 -26.24 -19.58
N PRO A 66 -9.68 -27.01 -20.64
CA PRO A 66 -10.96 -27.68 -20.72
C PRO A 66 -11.22 -28.57 -19.51
N GLY A 67 -12.36 -28.38 -18.84
CA GLY A 67 -12.77 -29.11 -17.64
C GLY A 67 -12.25 -28.53 -16.32
N ALA A 68 -11.38 -27.53 -16.34
CA ALA A 68 -10.99 -26.82 -15.13
C ALA A 68 -12.14 -25.92 -14.62
N THR A 69 -12.42 -26.02 -13.33
CA THR A 69 -13.42 -25.20 -12.64
C THR A 69 -12.78 -23.93 -12.08
N LEU A 70 -13.45 -22.78 -12.28
CA LEU A 70 -13.00 -21.49 -11.82
C LEU A 70 -14.11 -20.80 -11.02
N ARG A 71 -13.77 -20.25 -9.85
CA ARG A 71 -14.67 -19.42 -9.04
C ARG A 71 -14.03 -18.08 -8.74
N TYR A 72 -14.86 -17.05 -8.75
CA TYR A 72 -14.45 -15.68 -8.49
C TYR A 72 -15.27 -15.09 -7.35
N LEU A 73 -14.58 -14.49 -6.39
CA LEU A 73 -15.16 -13.64 -5.36
C LEU A 73 -14.98 -12.19 -5.78
N PRO A 74 -16.02 -11.48 -6.24
CA PRO A 74 -15.94 -10.07 -6.61
C PRO A 74 -15.80 -9.17 -5.37
N GLN A 75 -15.28 -7.96 -5.56
CA GLN A 75 -15.14 -6.97 -4.50
C GLN A 75 -16.49 -6.60 -3.86
N GLU A 76 -17.53 -6.43 -4.66
CA GLU A 76 -18.90 -6.21 -4.22
C GLU A 76 -19.78 -7.38 -4.70
N PRO A 77 -20.20 -8.29 -3.79
CA PRO A 77 -21.06 -9.40 -4.17
C PRO A 77 -22.51 -8.95 -4.39
N ASP A 78 -23.14 -9.45 -5.42
CA ASP A 78 -24.55 -9.27 -5.71
C ASP A 78 -25.35 -10.46 -5.17
N LEU A 79 -26.20 -10.23 -4.19
CA LEU A 79 -27.09 -11.21 -3.61
C LEU A 79 -28.54 -10.99 -4.05
N SER A 80 -28.79 -10.08 -4.98
CA SER A 80 -30.13 -9.85 -5.53
C SER A 80 -30.66 -11.09 -6.24
N GLY A 81 -31.94 -11.37 -6.07
CA GLY A 81 -32.60 -12.51 -6.72
C GLY A 81 -32.60 -13.80 -5.90
N PHE A 82 -32.06 -13.80 -4.69
CA PHE A 82 -32.15 -14.95 -3.78
C PHE A 82 -33.03 -14.66 -2.57
N ASP A 83 -33.84 -15.63 -2.18
CA ASP A 83 -34.76 -15.51 -1.03
C ASP A 83 -34.04 -15.72 0.31
N THR A 84 -33.02 -16.59 0.33
CA THR A 84 -32.21 -16.89 1.52
C THR A 84 -30.72 -16.92 1.22
N VAL A 85 -29.90 -16.69 2.26
CA VAL A 85 -28.44 -16.82 2.18
C VAL A 85 -28.04 -18.26 1.80
N THR A 86 -28.79 -19.25 2.30
CA THR A 86 -28.54 -20.65 1.99
C THR A 86 -28.73 -20.94 0.50
N ASP A 87 -29.76 -20.37 -0.12
CA ASP A 87 -30.02 -20.54 -1.56
C ASP A 87 -28.91 -19.88 -2.37
N TYR A 88 -28.49 -18.68 -2.00
CA TYR A 88 -27.36 -17.98 -2.61
C TYR A 88 -26.06 -18.81 -2.58
N VAL A 89 -25.72 -19.41 -1.45
CA VAL A 89 -24.51 -20.22 -1.30
C VAL A 89 -24.62 -21.52 -2.10
N ARG A 90 -25.78 -22.19 -2.06
CA ARG A 90 -26.01 -23.46 -2.76
C ARG A 90 -26.07 -23.29 -4.29
N ASP A 91 -26.52 -22.16 -4.78
CA ASP A 91 -26.49 -21.84 -6.23
C ASP A 91 -25.04 -21.80 -6.81
N GLY A 92 -24.04 -21.63 -5.94
CA GLY A 92 -22.64 -21.76 -6.31
C GLY A 92 -22.14 -23.19 -6.56
N LEU A 93 -22.92 -24.22 -6.14
CA LEU A 93 -22.56 -25.62 -6.31
C LEU A 93 -22.90 -26.14 -7.71
N GLU A 94 -22.06 -27.05 -8.23
CA GLU A 94 -22.30 -27.77 -9.46
C GLU A 94 -22.85 -29.20 -9.20
N ALA A 95 -23.31 -29.85 -10.27
CA ALA A 95 -23.78 -31.22 -10.18
C ALA A 95 -22.62 -32.16 -9.81
N GLY A 96 -22.59 -32.61 -8.56
CA GLY A 96 -21.54 -33.48 -8.02
C GLY A 96 -20.88 -32.92 -6.76
N ASP A 97 -21.05 -31.65 -6.46
CA ASP A 97 -20.51 -31.03 -5.25
C ASP A 97 -21.26 -31.48 -4.00
N ASP A 98 -20.57 -31.52 -2.83
CA ASP A 98 -21.17 -31.91 -1.56
C ASP A 98 -21.96 -30.75 -0.91
N PRO A 99 -23.29 -30.78 -0.87
CA PRO A 99 -24.11 -29.74 -0.23
C PRO A 99 -23.83 -29.55 1.26
N LYS A 100 -23.26 -30.57 1.95
CA LYS A 100 -22.91 -30.48 3.35
C LYS A 100 -21.83 -29.46 3.61
N ARG A 101 -20.87 -29.32 2.68
CA ARG A 101 -19.79 -28.33 2.79
C ARG A 101 -20.34 -26.91 2.81
N ALA A 102 -21.31 -26.59 1.95
CA ALA A 102 -21.98 -25.29 1.98
C ALA A 102 -22.61 -25.00 3.35
N ASN A 103 -23.29 -25.98 3.95
CA ASN A 103 -23.89 -25.80 5.27
C ASN A 103 -22.84 -25.60 6.38
N VAL A 104 -21.72 -26.35 6.32
CA VAL A 104 -20.59 -26.17 7.26
C VAL A 104 -19.98 -24.77 7.15
N LEU A 105 -19.83 -24.25 5.95
CA LEU A 105 -19.30 -22.90 5.73
C LEU A 105 -20.27 -21.83 6.20
N ILE A 106 -21.57 -21.99 5.95
CA ILE A 106 -22.63 -21.10 6.46
C ILE A 106 -22.58 -21.03 7.99
N ASP A 107 -22.47 -22.18 8.65
CA ASP A 107 -22.40 -22.26 10.12
C ASP A 107 -21.12 -21.59 10.65
N ARG A 108 -19.95 -21.95 10.10
CA ARG A 108 -18.65 -21.40 10.52
C ARG A 108 -18.52 -19.90 10.30
N LEU A 109 -19.15 -19.36 9.26
CA LEU A 109 -19.17 -17.93 8.97
C LEU A 109 -20.27 -17.17 9.71
N GLY A 110 -21.03 -17.87 10.59
CA GLY A 110 -22.07 -17.26 11.42
C GLY A 110 -23.25 -16.72 10.62
N LEU A 111 -23.68 -17.44 9.58
CA LEU A 111 -24.76 -17.05 8.68
C LEU A 111 -26.03 -17.87 8.87
N THR A 112 -26.09 -18.76 9.88
CA THR A 112 -27.18 -19.72 10.09
C THR A 112 -28.52 -19.06 10.40
N ASP A 113 -28.49 -17.94 11.15
CA ASP A 113 -29.71 -17.22 11.58
C ASP A 113 -30.02 -16.02 10.70
N VAL A 114 -29.28 -15.85 9.58
CA VAL A 114 -29.41 -14.70 8.69
C VAL A 114 -30.46 -15.01 7.61
N GLY A 115 -31.57 -14.29 7.64
CA GLY A 115 -32.72 -14.57 6.77
C GLY A 115 -32.56 -13.99 5.36
N ASN A 116 -33.13 -12.79 5.16
CA ASN A 116 -33.23 -12.17 3.83
C ASN A 116 -31.89 -11.52 3.39
N PRO A 117 -31.33 -11.89 2.22
CA PRO A 117 -30.12 -11.28 1.67
C PRO A 117 -30.16 -9.75 1.56
N ALA A 118 -31.33 -9.16 1.33
CA ALA A 118 -31.49 -7.71 1.20
C ALA A 118 -31.25 -6.92 2.51
N THR A 119 -31.24 -7.59 3.66
CA THR A 119 -31.05 -6.96 4.98
C THR A 119 -29.66 -7.16 5.56
N LEU A 120 -28.75 -7.79 4.80
CA LEU A 120 -27.40 -8.09 5.24
C LEU A 120 -26.55 -6.84 5.40
N SER A 121 -25.73 -6.82 6.43
CA SER A 121 -24.60 -5.90 6.50
C SER A 121 -23.55 -6.26 5.43
N GLY A 122 -22.71 -5.29 5.03
CA GLY A 122 -21.64 -5.55 4.07
C GLY A 122 -20.72 -6.73 4.47
N GLY A 123 -20.43 -6.88 5.77
CA GLY A 123 -19.64 -8.00 6.28
C GLY A 123 -20.37 -9.36 6.18
N GLU A 124 -21.69 -9.41 6.39
CA GLU A 124 -22.48 -10.63 6.22
C GLU A 124 -22.59 -11.01 4.74
N ALA A 125 -22.86 -10.06 3.86
CA ALA A 125 -22.88 -10.26 2.43
C ALA A 125 -21.52 -10.81 1.92
N ARG A 126 -20.42 -10.28 2.45
CA ARG A 126 -19.06 -10.73 2.14
C ARG A 126 -18.83 -12.18 2.59
N ARG A 127 -19.23 -12.53 3.81
CA ARG A 127 -19.13 -13.89 4.32
C ARG A 127 -19.97 -14.87 3.50
N ALA A 128 -21.18 -14.48 3.08
CA ALA A 128 -22.02 -15.31 2.21
C ALA A 128 -21.35 -15.56 0.85
N ALA A 129 -20.76 -14.54 0.24
CA ALA A 129 -20.03 -14.67 -1.02
C ALA A 129 -18.78 -15.56 -0.89
N LEU A 130 -18.05 -15.46 0.22
CA LEU A 130 -16.95 -16.38 0.53
C LEU A 130 -17.43 -17.82 0.65
N ALA A 131 -18.53 -18.07 1.37
CA ALA A 131 -19.13 -19.41 1.45
C ALA A 131 -19.47 -19.96 0.08
N ARG A 132 -20.08 -19.14 -0.80
CA ARG A 132 -20.41 -19.51 -2.19
C ARG A 132 -19.19 -19.87 -3.02
N ALA A 133 -18.09 -19.10 -2.88
CA ALA A 133 -16.87 -19.31 -3.65
C ALA A 133 -16.07 -20.54 -3.17
N LEU A 134 -16.08 -20.82 -1.86
CA LEU A 134 -15.31 -21.90 -1.25
C LEU A 134 -16.03 -23.26 -1.25
N ALA A 135 -17.37 -23.27 -1.31
CA ALA A 135 -18.17 -24.50 -1.20
C ALA A 135 -17.84 -25.54 -2.29
N PRO A 136 -17.65 -25.18 -3.58
CA PRO A 136 -17.44 -26.14 -4.66
C PRO A 136 -16.02 -26.68 -4.77
N GLU A 137 -15.02 -26.20 -3.99
CA GLU A 137 -13.61 -26.59 -4.11
C GLU A 137 -13.06 -26.51 -5.56
N PRO A 138 -13.11 -25.36 -6.21
CA PRO A 138 -12.73 -25.24 -7.61
C PRO A 138 -11.22 -25.50 -7.83
N ASP A 139 -10.82 -25.79 -9.08
CA ASP A 139 -9.41 -25.91 -9.46
C ASP A 139 -8.69 -24.56 -9.36
N ILE A 140 -9.39 -23.45 -9.67
CA ILE A 140 -8.89 -22.08 -9.60
C ILE A 140 -9.85 -21.23 -8.77
N LEU A 141 -9.32 -20.56 -7.76
CA LEU A 141 -10.06 -19.62 -6.91
C LEU A 141 -9.44 -18.22 -7.03
N LEU A 142 -10.22 -17.29 -7.57
CA LEU A 142 -9.87 -15.87 -7.68
C LEU A 142 -10.57 -15.10 -6.57
N LEU A 143 -9.79 -14.44 -5.70
CA LEU A 143 -10.34 -13.70 -4.56
C LEU A 143 -9.93 -12.23 -4.66
N ASP A 144 -10.93 -11.35 -4.84
CA ASP A 144 -10.73 -9.90 -4.92
C ASP A 144 -11.10 -9.25 -3.57
N GLU A 145 -10.08 -8.83 -2.82
CA GLU A 145 -10.16 -8.22 -1.48
C GLU A 145 -10.98 -9.07 -0.47
N PRO A 146 -10.66 -10.36 -0.27
CA PRO A 146 -11.47 -11.24 0.57
C PRO A 146 -11.52 -10.83 2.04
N THR A 147 -10.55 -10.05 2.51
CA THR A 147 -10.41 -9.63 3.91
C THR A 147 -11.22 -8.37 4.26
N ASN A 148 -11.67 -7.60 3.25
CA ASN A 148 -12.43 -6.37 3.48
C ASN A 148 -13.74 -6.64 4.23
N HIS A 149 -14.03 -5.81 5.24
CA HIS A 149 -15.20 -5.89 6.12
C HIS A 149 -15.28 -7.17 6.98
N LEU A 150 -14.25 -8.01 6.98
CA LEU A 150 -14.15 -9.16 7.88
C LEU A 150 -13.47 -8.75 9.19
N ASP A 151 -13.86 -9.38 10.28
CA ASP A 151 -13.16 -9.23 11.55
C ASP A 151 -11.98 -10.21 11.67
N LEU A 152 -11.07 -9.90 12.58
CA LEU A 152 -9.82 -10.64 12.75
C LEU A 152 -10.02 -12.15 12.92
N PRO A 153 -11.00 -12.65 13.74
CA PRO A 153 -11.23 -14.09 13.85
C PRO A 153 -11.63 -14.76 12.54
N VAL A 154 -12.42 -14.08 11.71
CA VAL A 154 -12.82 -14.61 10.39
C VAL A 154 -11.65 -14.56 9.41
N ILE A 155 -10.81 -13.53 9.46
CA ILE A 155 -9.59 -13.45 8.64
C ILE A 155 -8.63 -14.59 8.98
N GLU A 156 -8.36 -14.83 10.27
CA GLU A 156 -7.49 -15.92 10.73
C GLU A 156 -8.05 -17.30 10.32
N TRP A 157 -9.35 -17.50 10.46
CA TRP A 157 -9.98 -18.71 9.96
C TRP A 157 -9.85 -18.85 8.43
N LEU A 158 -10.07 -17.78 7.68
CA LEU A 158 -9.95 -17.79 6.22
C LEU A 158 -8.53 -18.12 5.77
N GLU A 159 -7.51 -17.60 6.45
CA GLU A 159 -6.10 -17.96 6.20
C GLU A 159 -5.87 -19.46 6.35
N GLN A 160 -6.37 -20.05 7.44
CA GLN A 160 -6.23 -21.50 7.71
C GLN A 160 -6.95 -22.34 6.64
N GLU A 161 -8.16 -21.96 6.27
CA GLU A 161 -8.95 -22.65 5.24
C GLU A 161 -8.25 -22.57 3.88
N LEU A 162 -7.83 -21.36 3.44
CA LEU A 162 -7.12 -21.16 2.19
C LEU A 162 -5.74 -21.84 2.17
N ALA A 163 -5.08 -21.95 3.32
CA ALA A 163 -3.82 -22.70 3.43
C ALA A 163 -4.02 -24.19 3.20
N ALA A 164 -5.18 -24.73 3.56
CA ALA A 164 -5.49 -26.16 3.49
C ALA A 164 -6.01 -26.62 2.11
N ILE A 165 -6.65 -25.74 1.32
CA ILE A 165 -7.23 -26.11 0.02
C ILE A 165 -6.16 -26.40 -1.03
N ARG A 166 -6.52 -27.24 -2.01
CA ARG A 166 -5.65 -27.64 -3.13
C ARG A 166 -5.79 -26.72 -4.35
N SER A 167 -6.83 -25.95 -4.41
CA SER A 167 -7.09 -25.00 -5.51
C SER A 167 -5.89 -24.10 -5.76
N ALA A 168 -5.64 -23.76 -7.00
CA ALA A 168 -4.79 -22.63 -7.34
C ALA A 168 -5.46 -21.34 -6.88
N LEU A 169 -4.70 -20.46 -6.23
CA LEU A 169 -5.19 -19.20 -5.66
C LEU A 169 -4.63 -18.01 -6.40
N VAL A 170 -5.50 -17.07 -6.79
CA VAL A 170 -5.09 -15.72 -7.19
C VAL A 170 -5.75 -14.73 -6.23
N LEU A 171 -4.92 -14.00 -5.47
CA LEU A 171 -5.36 -13.18 -4.37
C LEU A 171 -5.07 -11.71 -4.65
N ILE A 172 -6.07 -10.85 -4.55
CA ILE A 172 -5.89 -9.40 -4.36
C ILE A 172 -6.23 -9.12 -2.90
N SER A 173 -5.33 -8.52 -2.16
CA SER A 173 -5.60 -8.03 -0.80
C SER A 173 -4.67 -6.88 -0.44
N HIS A 174 -5.10 -6.06 0.50
CA HIS A 174 -4.29 -5.03 1.13
C HIS A 174 -3.76 -5.45 2.50
N ASP A 175 -4.20 -6.60 3.04
CA ASP A 175 -3.65 -7.21 4.25
C ASP A 175 -2.31 -7.91 3.93
N ARG A 176 -1.20 -7.28 4.35
CA ARG A 176 0.17 -7.77 4.09
C ARG A 176 0.42 -9.15 4.68
N ARG A 177 -0.01 -9.41 5.92
CA ARG A 177 0.16 -10.70 6.57
C ARG A 177 -0.60 -11.81 5.87
N PHE A 178 -1.82 -11.51 5.41
CA PHE A 178 -2.62 -12.43 4.62
C PHE A 178 -1.92 -12.82 3.32
N LEU A 179 -1.34 -11.84 2.61
CA LEU A 179 -0.57 -12.09 1.39
C LEU A 179 0.73 -12.85 1.68
N GLU A 180 1.47 -12.51 2.73
CA GLU A 180 2.73 -13.18 3.12
C GLU A 180 2.50 -14.65 3.46
N ASN A 181 1.44 -14.95 4.22
CA ASN A 181 1.13 -16.29 4.66
C ASN A 181 0.66 -17.21 3.52
N LEU A 182 -0.04 -16.67 2.53
CA LEU A 182 -0.71 -17.46 1.49
C LEU A 182 0.01 -17.46 0.15
N SER A 183 0.74 -16.41 -0.23
CA SER A 183 1.34 -16.31 -1.55
C SER A 183 2.71 -16.99 -1.65
N ARG A 184 3.00 -17.55 -2.83
CA ARG A 184 4.31 -18.11 -3.21
C ARG A 184 4.89 -17.43 -4.43
N ALA A 185 4.06 -16.75 -5.21
CA ALA A 185 4.44 -15.91 -6.34
C ALA A 185 3.67 -14.59 -6.26
N THR A 186 4.24 -13.55 -6.86
CA THR A 186 3.65 -12.20 -6.89
C THR A 186 3.58 -11.72 -8.34
N LEU A 187 2.43 -11.20 -8.74
CA LEU A 187 2.23 -10.53 -10.02
C LEU A 187 1.94 -9.05 -9.75
N TRP A 188 2.81 -8.17 -10.18
CA TRP A 188 2.67 -6.74 -9.99
C TRP A 188 2.15 -6.07 -11.26
N ILE A 189 1.04 -5.35 -11.15
CA ILE A 189 0.55 -4.50 -12.24
C ILE A 189 1.09 -3.09 -12.06
N ASN A 190 1.91 -2.66 -13.00
CA ASN A 190 2.46 -1.32 -13.05
C ASN A 190 2.25 -0.73 -14.45
N GLN A 191 1.59 0.43 -14.52
CA GLN A 191 1.35 1.15 -15.77
C GLN A 191 0.70 0.30 -16.88
N GLY A 192 -0.24 -0.57 -16.51
CA GLY A 192 -0.97 -1.46 -17.43
C GLY A 192 -0.23 -2.75 -17.79
N ARG A 193 1.03 -2.91 -17.36
CA ARG A 193 1.84 -4.10 -17.61
C ARG A 193 1.98 -4.95 -16.36
N THR A 194 2.14 -6.25 -16.56
CA THR A 194 2.34 -7.20 -15.47
C THR A 194 3.81 -7.59 -15.35
N HIS A 195 4.29 -7.65 -14.10
CA HIS A 195 5.64 -8.10 -13.76
C HIS A 195 5.53 -9.25 -12.76
N ARG A 196 5.98 -10.44 -13.15
CA ARG A 196 5.90 -11.64 -12.33
C ARG A 196 7.20 -11.85 -11.55
N ILE A 197 7.04 -12.23 -10.29
CA ILE A 197 8.11 -12.61 -9.37
C ILE A 197 7.75 -13.99 -8.82
N ASP A 198 8.59 -15.00 -9.05
CA ASP A 198 8.39 -16.36 -8.51
C ASP A 198 8.85 -16.45 -7.05
N ARG A 199 8.39 -15.48 -6.25
CA ARG A 199 8.57 -15.38 -4.79
C ARG A 199 7.31 -14.78 -4.17
N GLY A 200 6.99 -15.19 -2.93
CA GLY A 200 5.86 -14.68 -2.17
C GLY A 200 5.99 -13.17 -1.84
N PHE A 201 4.91 -12.62 -1.36
CA PHE A 201 4.75 -11.18 -1.11
C PHE A 201 5.82 -10.59 -0.15
N ALA A 202 6.31 -11.37 0.82
CA ALA A 202 7.39 -10.93 1.73
C ALA A 202 8.65 -10.39 1.02
N HIS A 203 8.87 -10.77 -0.24
CA HIS A 203 10.02 -10.30 -1.04
C HIS A 203 9.66 -9.19 -2.02
N PHE A 204 8.38 -8.84 -2.11
CA PHE A 204 7.87 -7.91 -3.13
C PHE A 204 8.40 -6.48 -2.94
N GLU A 205 8.38 -5.95 -1.72
CA GLU A 205 8.77 -4.56 -1.45
C GLU A 205 10.24 -4.31 -1.83
N SER A 206 11.14 -5.16 -1.37
CA SER A 206 12.57 -5.06 -1.68
C SER A 206 12.88 -5.25 -3.17
N TRP A 207 12.09 -6.10 -3.85
CA TRP A 207 12.22 -6.29 -5.29
C TRP A 207 11.65 -5.07 -6.06
N ARG A 208 10.49 -4.54 -5.67
CA ARG A 208 9.87 -3.35 -6.27
C ARG A 208 10.81 -2.15 -6.19
N GLU A 209 11.43 -1.94 -5.03
CA GLU A 209 12.37 -0.84 -4.82
C GLU A 209 13.54 -0.93 -5.80
N LYS A 210 14.22 -2.08 -5.88
CA LYS A 210 15.29 -2.31 -6.85
C LYS A 210 14.86 -2.18 -8.31
N PHE A 211 13.65 -2.63 -8.62
CA PHE A 211 13.09 -2.47 -9.97
C PHE A 211 12.90 -1.01 -10.33
N LEU A 212 12.31 -0.21 -9.43
CA LEU A 212 12.10 1.22 -9.63
C LEU A 212 13.41 2.00 -9.70
N GLU A 213 14.41 1.64 -8.89
CA GLU A 213 15.76 2.21 -8.98
C GLU A 213 16.41 1.93 -10.35
N THR A 214 16.32 0.68 -10.81
CA THR A 214 16.85 0.29 -12.13
C THR A 214 16.15 1.05 -13.26
N GLU A 215 14.82 1.16 -13.19
CA GLU A 215 14.02 1.92 -14.14
C GLU A 215 14.39 3.41 -14.13
N ALA A 216 14.59 3.99 -12.95
CA ALA A 216 15.03 5.39 -12.81
C ALA A 216 16.42 5.61 -13.41
N LEU A 217 17.37 4.69 -13.20
CA LEU A 217 18.70 4.73 -13.81
C LEU A 217 18.64 4.60 -15.34
N GLU A 218 17.82 3.68 -15.86
CA GLU A 218 17.65 3.55 -17.31
C GLU A 218 17.02 4.80 -17.92
N ARG A 219 16.05 5.38 -17.24
CA ARG A 219 15.43 6.65 -17.64
C ARG A 219 16.43 7.78 -17.67
N HIS A 220 17.28 7.90 -16.64
CA HIS A 220 18.32 8.91 -16.58
C HIS A 220 19.35 8.74 -17.71
N LYS A 221 19.74 7.47 -18.02
CA LYS A 221 20.59 7.15 -19.17
C LYS A 221 19.92 7.55 -20.49
N LEU A 222 18.62 7.32 -20.64
CA LEU A 222 17.84 7.72 -21.81
C LEU A 222 17.75 9.23 -21.96
N ASP A 223 17.50 9.95 -20.87
CA ASP A 223 17.44 11.42 -20.85
C ASP A 223 18.79 12.04 -21.23
N ARG A 224 19.91 11.53 -20.68
CA ARG A 224 21.27 11.93 -21.08
C ARG A 224 21.51 11.67 -22.57
N LYS A 225 21.09 10.52 -23.10
CA LYS A 225 21.24 10.20 -24.52
C LYS A 225 20.43 11.13 -25.41
N ILE A 226 19.18 11.44 -25.02
CA ILE A 226 18.34 12.42 -25.73
C ILE A 226 18.96 13.81 -25.70
N ALA A 227 19.50 14.23 -24.55
CA ALA A 227 20.19 15.52 -24.40
C ALA A 227 21.41 15.62 -25.31
N ALA A 228 22.28 14.60 -25.33
CA ALA A 228 23.45 14.52 -26.17
C ALA A 228 23.12 14.54 -27.68
N GLU A 229 22.06 13.80 -28.09
CA GLU A 229 21.61 13.80 -29.48
C GLU A 229 20.94 15.13 -29.88
N THR A 230 20.28 15.79 -28.93
CA THR A 230 19.68 17.12 -29.15
C THR A 230 20.75 18.18 -29.26
N ASP A 231 21.79 18.17 -28.43
CA ASP A 231 22.92 19.07 -28.45
C ASP A 231 23.73 18.93 -29.76
N TRP A 232 23.92 17.65 -30.19
CA TRP A 232 24.53 17.42 -31.51
C TRP A 232 23.70 18.03 -32.66
N LEU A 233 22.38 18.03 -32.58
CA LEU A 233 21.48 18.62 -33.59
C LEU A 233 21.62 20.15 -33.63
N HIS A 234 21.84 20.80 -32.47
CA HIS A 234 22.03 22.25 -32.34
C HIS A 234 23.40 22.73 -32.77
N LYS A 235 24.46 21.91 -32.60
CA LYS A 235 25.86 22.28 -32.99
C LYS A 235 26.15 22.28 -34.50
N GLY A 236 25.10 22.16 -35.35
CA GLY A 236 25.19 22.42 -36.78
C GLY A 236 25.75 21.26 -37.60
N VAL A 237 24.91 20.73 -38.44
CA VAL A 237 25.23 19.60 -39.32
C VAL A 237 25.85 20.09 -40.62
N THR A 238 27.14 20.15 -40.67
CA THR A 238 27.85 20.34 -41.95
C THR A 238 28.13 19.01 -42.64
N ALA A 239 27.63 18.91 -43.90
CA ALA A 239 28.16 18.11 -45.00
C ALA A 239 27.92 16.60 -45.14
N ARG A 240 26.98 15.90 -44.48
CA ARG A 240 26.57 14.53 -44.90
C ARG A 240 25.09 14.20 -44.66
N ARG A 241 24.20 14.72 -45.52
CA ARG A 241 22.72 14.58 -45.40
C ARG A 241 22.19 13.16 -45.14
N LYS A 242 22.73 12.09 -45.74
CA LYS A 242 22.20 10.71 -45.55
C LYS A 242 22.46 10.12 -44.15
N ARG A 243 23.61 10.40 -43.53
CA ARG A 243 23.98 9.91 -42.21
C ARG A 243 23.18 10.59 -41.10
N ASN A 244 22.77 11.82 -41.34
CA ASN A 244 22.04 12.67 -40.42
C ASN A 244 20.56 12.27 -40.31
N MET A 245 19.93 11.79 -41.39
CA MET A 245 18.54 11.33 -41.36
C MET A 245 18.32 10.07 -40.51
N GLY A 246 19.30 9.14 -40.48
CA GLY A 246 19.22 7.96 -39.58
C GLY A 246 19.30 8.35 -38.11
N ARG A 247 20.19 9.29 -37.77
CA ARG A 247 20.37 9.76 -36.38
C ARG A 247 19.18 10.61 -35.91
N LEU A 248 18.59 11.42 -36.80
CA LEU A 248 17.36 12.16 -36.53
C LEU A 248 16.17 11.21 -36.26
N ARG A 249 16.01 10.13 -37.05
CA ARG A 249 15.00 9.10 -36.81
C ARG A 249 15.22 8.44 -35.44
N ALA A 250 16.47 8.05 -35.13
CA ALA A 250 16.80 7.48 -33.82
C ALA A 250 16.47 8.43 -32.66
N LEU A 251 16.69 9.75 -32.79
CA LEU A 251 16.28 10.73 -31.77
C LEU A 251 14.76 10.84 -31.65
N ILE A 252 14.02 10.77 -32.76
CA ILE A 252 12.56 10.76 -32.73
C ILE A 252 12.05 9.51 -32.00
N ASP A 253 12.63 8.34 -32.28
CA ASP A 253 12.29 7.07 -31.64
C ASP A 253 12.61 7.11 -30.12
N LEU A 254 13.78 7.66 -29.73
CA LEU A 254 14.15 7.84 -28.33
C LEU A 254 13.18 8.78 -27.60
N ARG A 255 12.76 9.87 -28.24
CA ARG A 255 11.76 10.79 -27.67
C ARG A 255 10.37 10.18 -27.60
N ALA A 256 9.98 9.34 -28.60
CA ALA A 256 8.74 8.60 -28.57
C ALA A 256 8.73 7.59 -27.42
N LYS A 257 9.82 6.82 -27.25
CA LYS A 257 10.02 5.91 -26.12
C LYS A 257 9.92 6.66 -24.78
N ARG A 258 10.55 7.84 -24.66
CA ARG A 258 10.51 8.66 -23.44
C ARG A 258 9.13 9.23 -23.12
N ARG A 259 8.32 9.55 -24.15
CA ARG A 259 6.93 10.02 -23.94
C ARG A 259 5.98 8.91 -23.47
N GLY A 260 6.21 7.68 -23.95
CA GLY A 260 5.45 6.51 -23.49
C GLY A 260 5.76 6.12 -22.03
N ASP A 261 6.89 6.61 -21.51
CA ASP A 261 7.38 6.30 -20.17
C ASP A 261 6.75 7.25 -19.13
N ARG A 262 5.69 6.79 -18.44
CA ARG A 262 5.02 7.53 -17.36
C ARG A 262 5.91 7.47 -16.13
N GLY A 263 6.50 8.60 -15.71
CA GLY A 263 7.42 8.68 -14.58
C GLY A 263 6.82 8.17 -13.25
N PRO A 264 7.65 7.76 -12.28
CA PRO A 264 7.19 7.41 -10.95
C PRO A 264 6.51 8.61 -10.28
N ALA A 265 5.47 8.36 -9.50
CA ALA A 265 4.91 9.36 -8.58
C ALA A 265 6.01 9.73 -7.57
N GLY A 266 6.22 11.03 -7.36
CA GLY A 266 7.37 11.54 -6.60
C GLY A 266 7.43 11.05 -5.15
N VAL A 267 8.61 11.19 -4.56
CA VAL A 267 8.85 11.03 -3.11
C VAL A 267 8.10 12.13 -2.36
N VAL A 268 7.39 11.77 -1.33
CA VAL A 268 6.50 12.65 -0.58
C VAL A 268 7.22 13.19 0.65
N ASN A 269 7.24 14.52 0.82
CA ASN A 269 7.59 15.19 2.09
C ASN A 269 6.31 15.80 2.65
N MET A 270 5.70 15.17 3.65
CA MET A 270 4.48 15.64 4.27
C MET A 270 4.70 16.19 5.66
N VAL A 271 3.86 17.17 6.02
CA VAL A 271 3.75 17.70 7.39
C VAL A 271 2.26 17.76 7.72
N ALA A 272 1.86 17.10 8.80
CA ALA A 272 0.51 17.18 9.33
C ALA A 272 0.27 18.55 9.99
N SER A 273 -0.96 19.06 9.94
CA SER A 273 -1.32 20.31 10.61
C SER A 273 -1.49 20.07 12.11
N GLU A 274 -0.73 20.79 12.93
CA GLU A 274 -0.76 20.68 14.38
C GLU A 274 -1.65 21.76 14.98
N ALA A 275 -2.51 21.36 15.94
CA ALA A 275 -3.25 22.29 16.79
C ALA A 275 -2.40 22.72 18.00
N GLU A 276 -2.92 23.68 18.79
CA GLU A 276 -2.33 24.00 20.09
C GLU A 276 -2.19 22.75 20.96
N ILE A 277 -1.09 22.70 21.72
CA ILE A 277 -0.73 21.53 22.52
C ILE A 277 -1.85 21.20 23.51
N SER A 278 -2.45 20.01 23.38
CA SER A 278 -3.42 19.49 24.35
C SER A 278 -2.79 19.26 25.73
N GLY A 279 -3.64 19.15 26.77
CA GLY A 279 -3.19 18.76 28.10
C GLY A 279 -2.45 17.40 28.12
N LYS A 280 -1.71 17.08 29.18
CA LYS A 280 -1.01 15.78 29.30
C LYS A 280 -1.96 14.57 29.26
N ARG A 281 -3.23 14.74 29.68
CA ARG A 281 -4.29 13.72 29.60
C ARG A 281 -5.25 14.11 28.50
N VAL A 282 -5.53 13.18 27.61
CA VAL A 282 -6.48 13.35 26.49
C VAL A 282 -7.85 12.80 26.89
N CYS A 283 -7.90 11.59 27.41
CA CYS A 283 -9.12 10.96 27.89
C CYS A 283 -8.83 10.10 29.11
N GLU A 284 -9.66 10.23 30.16
CA GLU A 284 -9.65 9.39 31.35
C GLU A 284 -11.07 8.80 31.53
N ALA A 285 -11.21 7.52 31.30
CA ALA A 285 -12.45 6.78 31.52
C ALA A 285 -12.33 5.97 32.81
N THR A 286 -13.30 6.08 33.71
CA THR A 286 -13.31 5.39 34.99
C THR A 286 -14.61 4.60 35.14
N GLU A 287 -14.48 3.27 35.21
CA GLU A 287 -15.58 2.28 35.38
C GLU A 287 -16.79 2.54 34.48
N ILE A 288 -16.54 2.94 33.23
CA ILE A 288 -17.61 3.23 32.28
C ILE A 288 -18.37 1.96 31.88
N SER A 289 -19.69 2.09 31.80
CA SER A 289 -20.54 1.03 31.26
C SER A 289 -21.55 1.62 30.26
N LYS A 290 -21.88 0.83 29.23
CA LYS A 290 -22.85 1.19 28.21
C LYS A 290 -23.60 -0.04 27.72
N SER A 291 -24.93 0.08 27.64
CA SER A 291 -25.81 -0.98 27.13
C SER A 291 -26.82 -0.41 26.14
N PHE A 292 -27.28 -1.24 25.24
CA PHE A 292 -28.41 -0.95 24.35
C PHE A 292 -29.45 -2.08 24.50
N GLY A 293 -30.56 -1.77 25.16
CA GLY A 293 -31.51 -2.78 25.58
C GLY A 293 -30.82 -3.79 26.51
N ASP A 294 -30.96 -5.06 26.20
CA ASP A 294 -30.38 -6.17 26.98
C ASP A 294 -28.90 -6.43 26.65
N ARG A 295 -28.36 -5.77 25.62
CA ARG A 295 -26.99 -5.99 25.15
C ARG A 295 -26.01 -5.05 25.84
N VAL A 296 -25.12 -5.61 26.65
CA VAL A 296 -24.01 -4.89 27.28
C VAL A 296 -22.86 -4.75 26.28
N ILE A 297 -22.48 -3.51 25.97
CA ILE A 297 -21.40 -3.17 25.02
C ILE A 297 -20.10 -2.86 25.75
N VAL A 298 -20.18 -2.14 26.86
CA VAL A 298 -19.02 -1.83 27.72
C VAL A 298 -19.43 -2.10 29.16
N ASN A 299 -18.61 -2.83 29.90
CA ASN A 299 -18.89 -3.20 31.28
C ASN A 299 -17.69 -2.82 32.19
N ARG A 300 -17.85 -1.78 33.00
CA ARG A 300 -16.91 -1.30 34.01
C ARG A 300 -15.47 -1.15 33.46
N PHE A 301 -15.34 -0.59 32.28
CA PHE A 301 -14.05 -0.37 31.64
C PHE A 301 -13.40 0.91 32.14
N SER A 302 -12.08 0.83 32.39
CA SER A 302 -11.27 1.98 32.79
C SER A 302 -10.01 2.04 31.95
N THR A 303 -9.69 3.20 31.40
CA THR A 303 -8.45 3.46 30.66
C THR A 303 -8.03 4.92 30.77
N LEU A 304 -6.76 5.17 30.53
CA LEU A 304 -6.17 6.51 30.48
C LEU A 304 -5.37 6.67 29.21
N THR A 305 -5.80 7.58 28.35
CA THR A 305 -5.07 7.98 27.14
C THR A 305 -4.32 9.27 27.39
N ALA A 306 -3.01 9.23 27.26
CA ALA A 306 -2.13 10.39 27.38
C ALA A 306 -1.89 11.04 26.01
N ARG A 307 -1.34 12.25 26.03
CA ARG A 307 -0.92 12.93 24.81
C ARG A 307 0.22 12.19 24.13
N GLY A 308 0.08 11.98 22.82
CA GLY A 308 1.02 11.26 21.98
C GLY A 308 0.81 9.75 21.95
N ASP A 309 -0.15 9.21 22.72
CA ASP A 309 -0.51 7.80 22.63
C ASP A 309 -1.16 7.50 21.28
N ARG A 310 -0.87 6.32 20.77
CA ARG A 310 -1.51 5.74 19.59
C ARG A 310 -2.23 4.47 20.00
N VAL A 311 -3.54 4.58 20.24
CA VAL A 311 -4.35 3.52 20.82
C VAL A 311 -5.13 2.81 19.73
N GLY A 312 -4.86 1.51 19.54
CA GLY A 312 -5.62 0.62 18.66
C GLY A 312 -6.82 0.01 19.39
N ILE A 313 -7.98 -0.04 18.76
CA ILE A 313 -9.19 -0.70 19.29
C ILE A 313 -9.50 -1.89 18.40
N VAL A 314 -9.44 -3.09 18.94
CA VAL A 314 -9.66 -4.35 18.21
C VAL A 314 -10.77 -5.19 18.84
N GLY A 315 -11.42 -6.02 18.03
CA GLY A 315 -12.46 -6.91 18.50
C GLY A 315 -13.38 -7.38 17.37
N PRO A 316 -14.23 -8.38 17.61
CA PRO A 316 -15.17 -8.90 16.61
C PRO A 316 -16.11 -7.81 16.08
N ASN A 317 -16.69 -8.05 14.90
CA ASN A 317 -17.74 -7.19 14.38
C ASN A 317 -18.94 -7.20 15.33
N GLY A 318 -19.50 -6.01 15.57
CA GLY A 318 -20.58 -5.84 16.53
C GLY A 318 -20.16 -5.89 18.01
N ALA A 319 -18.88 -6.01 18.36
CA ALA A 319 -18.41 -5.92 19.76
C ALA A 319 -18.62 -4.56 20.39
N GLY A 320 -18.83 -3.51 19.56
CA GLY A 320 -19.03 -2.14 20.03
C GLY A 320 -17.81 -1.24 19.92
N LYS A 321 -16.88 -1.52 19.00
CA LYS A 321 -15.67 -0.71 18.75
C LYS A 321 -16.00 0.77 18.51
N THR A 322 -16.88 1.06 17.57
CA THR A 322 -17.36 2.42 17.28
C THR A 322 -18.10 3.05 18.48
N THR A 323 -18.82 2.26 19.28
CA THR A 323 -19.47 2.75 20.50
C THR A 323 -18.43 3.15 21.56
N LEU A 324 -17.42 2.32 21.78
CA LEU A 324 -16.32 2.63 22.68
C LEU A 324 -15.57 3.90 22.22
N LEU A 325 -15.29 4.00 20.91
CA LEU A 325 -14.67 5.17 20.32
C LEU A 325 -15.47 6.44 20.61
N LYS A 326 -16.80 6.44 20.39
CA LYS A 326 -17.70 7.56 20.69
C LYS A 326 -17.79 7.90 22.17
N LEU A 327 -17.64 6.92 23.06
CA LEU A 327 -17.55 7.16 24.50
C LEU A 327 -16.24 7.88 24.83
N LEU A 328 -15.09 7.38 24.32
CA LEU A 328 -13.76 7.96 24.59
C LEU A 328 -13.58 9.36 24.01
N THR A 329 -14.28 9.69 22.92
CA THR A 329 -14.28 11.03 22.31
C THR A 329 -15.32 11.99 22.92
N GLY A 330 -16.21 11.48 23.80
CA GLY A 330 -17.27 12.26 24.42
C GLY A 330 -18.48 12.53 23.51
N GLU A 331 -18.54 11.94 22.32
CA GLU A 331 -19.72 11.99 21.42
C GLU A 331 -20.92 11.26 22.00
N MET A 332 -20.66 10.32 22.93
CA MET A 332 -21.69 9.54 23.63
C MET A 332 -21.42 9.52 25.13
N THR A 333 -22.47 9.59 25.93
CA THR A 333 -22.38 9.48 27.40
C THR A 333 -22.50 8.02 27.86
N PRO A 334 -21.69 7.58 28.84
CA PRO A 334 -21.86 6.26 29.46
C PRO A 334 -23.14 6.22 30.31
N ASP A 335 -23.65 5.01 30.56
CA ASP A 335 -24.80 4.80 31.43
C ASP A 335 -24.39 4.82 32.91
N SER A 336 -23.15 4.41 33.21
CA SER A 336 -22.51 4.51 34.51
C SER A 336 -21.00 4.74 34.37
N GLY A 337 -20.35 5.19 35.45
CA GLY A 337 -18.97 5.66 35.41
C GLY A 337 -18.89 7.09 34.91
N HIS A 338 -17.67 7.57 34.64
CA HIS A 338 -17.46 8.91 34.12
C HIS A 338 -16.30 8.96 33.15
N ILE A 339 -16.39 9.90 32.21
CA ILE A 339 -15.33 10.20 31.25
C ILE A 339 -14.91 11.64 31.44
N ARG A 340 -13.60 11.86 31.56
CA ARG A 340 -13.00 13.19 31.66
C ARG A 340 -12.13 13.43 30.45
N LEU A 341 -12.53 14.34 29.61
CA LEU A 341 -11.76 14.79 28.45
C LEU A 341 -10.74 15.86 28.85
N GLY A 342 -9.62 15.87 28.14
CA GLY A 342 -8.59 16.90 28.27
C GLY A 342 -9.11 18.29 27.88
N LYS A 343 -8.35 19.31 28.26
CA LYS A 343 -8.63 20.69 27.82
C LYS A 343 -8.02 20.93 26.43
N ASN A 344 -8.64 21.80 25.65
CA ASN A 344 -8.19 22.22 24.32
C ASN A 344 -8.05 21.03 23.35
N LEU A 345 -9.00 20.08 23.40
CA LEU A 345 -9.03 18.99 22.42
C LEU A 345 -9.66 19.47 21.12
N GLU A 346 -8.91 19.39 20.03
CA GLU A 346 -9.36 19.55 18.66
C GLU A 346 -9.38 18.17 18.01
N ILE A 347 -10.62 17.64 17.91
CA ILE A 347 -10.84 16.26 17.45
C ILE A 347 -11.15 16.30 15.95
N GLU A 348 -10.37 15.58 15.16
CA GLU A 348 -10.67 15.32 13.75
C GLU A 348 -11.06 13.86 13.56
N ASN A 349 -12.20 13.62 12.92
CA ASN A 349 -12.75 12.30 12.66
C ASN A 349 -12.79 12.02 11.15
N LEU A 350 -12.04 10.99 10.71
CA LEU A 350 -11.92 10.64 9.29
C LEU A 350 -13.24 10.15 8.68
N ASP A 351 -14.07 9.42 9.43
CA ASP A 351 -15.35 8.90 8.92
C ASP A 351 -16.35 10.03 8.59
N GLN A 352 -16.33 11.14 9.36
CA GLN A 352 -17.14 12.31 9.06
C GLN A 352 -16.73 12.98 7.73
N GLN A 353 -15.45 12.92 7.37
CA GLN A 353 -14.94 13.45 6.11
C GLN A 353 -15.45 12.65 4.90
N ARG A 354 -15.64 11.35 5.05
CA ARG A 354 -16.18 10.46 3.99
C ARG A 354 -17.58 10.92 3.56
N LYS A 355 -18.43 11.26 4.51
CA LYS A 355 -19.80 11.73 4.28
C LYS A 355 -19.87 13.16 3.72
N ALA A 356 -18.80 13.93 3.87
CA ALA A 356 -18.73 15.34 3.46
C ALA A 356 -18.17 15.55 2.04
N LEU A 357 -17.80 14.50 1.31
CA LEU A 357 -17.34 14.61 -0.08
C LEU A 357 -18.53 14.73 -1.04
N ASN A 358 -18.59 15.85 -1.77
CA ASN A 358 -19.59 16.03 -2.82
C ASN A 358 -19.01 15.48 -4.16
N PRO A 359 -19.66 14.49 -4.80
CA PRO A 359 -19.20 13.92 -6.05
C PRO A 359 -19.02 14.91 -7.21
N ALA A 360 -19.75 16.03 -7.17
CA ALA A 360 -19.68 17.06 -8.21
C ALA A 360 -18.49 18.03 -8.05
N ASP A 361 -17.88 18.09 -6.86
CA ASP A 361 -16.74 18.96 -6.61
C ASP A 361 -15.51 18.48 -7.36
N THR A 362 -14.66 19.41 -7.81
CA THR A 362 -13.34 19.05 -8.33
C THR A 362 -12.40 18.69 -7.16
N LEU A 363 -11.37 17.90 -7.45
CA LEU A 363 -10.38 17.50 -6.45
C LEU A 363 -9.77 18.72 -5.73
N ALA A 364 -9.38 19.76 -6.48
CA ALA A 364 -8.87 21.00 -5.89
C ALA A 364 -9.90 21.68 -4.99
N HIS A 365 -11.17 21.75 -5.41
CA HIS A 365 -12.26 22.34 -4.62
C HIS A 365 -12.53 21.53 -3.34
N ALA A 366 -12.53 20.22 -3.45
CA ALA A 366 -12.70 19.32 -2.30
C ALA A 366 -11.63 19.52 -1.21
N LEU A 367 -10.39 19.86 -1.59
CA LEU A 367 -9.28 20.11 -0.66
C LEU A 367 -9.28 21.52 -0.06
N THR A 368 -9.69 22.54 -0.83
CA THR A 368 -9.54 23.96 -0.45
C THR A 368 -10.84 24.63 -0.04
N GLY A 369 -12.00 24.05 -0.37
CA GLY A 369 -13.30 24.70 -0.20
C GLY A 369 -13.56 25.85 -1.18
N GLY A 370 -12.80 25.93 -2.30
CA GLY A 370 -12.99 26.90 -3.38
C GLY A 370 -11.86 27.90 -3.61
N GLY A 371 -10.75 27.76 -2.89
CA GLY A 371 -9.53 28.54 -3.11
C GLY A 371 -8.45 27.78 -3.88
N ASP A 372 -7.30 28.44 -4.11
CA ASP A 372 -6.11 27.82 -4.72
C ASP A 372 -5.05 27.42 -3.69
N LYS A 373 -5.33 27.62 -2.40
CA LYS A 373 -4.38 27.49 -1.31
C LYS A 373 -4.94 26.64 -0.17
N VAL A 374 -4.08 25.85 0.45
CA VAL A 374 -4.34 25.08 1.68
C VAL A 374 -3.43 25.63 2.76
N THR A 375 -3.97 25.86 3.97
CA THR A 375 -3.19 26.33 5.12
C THR A 375 -2.88 25.13 6.01
N ILE A 376 -1.58 24.88 6.26
CA ILE A 376 -1.08 23.77 7.08
C ILE A 376 -0.09 24.39 8.08
N ASN A 377 -0.28 24.17 9.37
CA ASN A 377 0.57 24.75 10.45
C ASN A 377 0.77 26.27 10.33
N GLY A 378 -0.25 27.01 9.85
CA GLY A 378 -0.14 28.44 9.62
C GLY A 378 0.60 28.85 8.33
N GLU A 379 1.22 27.91 7.63
CA GLU A 379 1.83 28.12 6.32
C GLU A 379 0.81 27.89 5.20
N THR A 380 0.77 28.82 4.26
CA THR A 380 -0.13 28.72 3.11
C THR A 380 0.62 28.14 1.92
N ARG A 381 0.18 26.96 1.44
CA ARG A 381 0.73 26.28 0.26
C ARG A 381 -0.26 26.27 -0.89
N HIS A 382 0.24 26.27 -2.12
CA HIS A 382 -0.61 26.12 -3.30
C HIS A 382 -1.17 24.69 -3.38
N VAL A 383 -2.48 24.55 -3.69
CA VAL A 383 -3.18 23.25 -3.72
C VAL A 383 -2.50 22.21 -4.59
N ILE A 384 -1.91 22.57 -5.72
CA ILE A 384 -1.18 21.63 -6.61
C ILE A 384 0.05 21.02 -5.91
N GLY A 385 0.76 21.81 -5.09
CA GLY A 385 1.86 21.29 -4.27
C GLY A 385 1.36 20.28 -3.26
N TYR A 386 0.29 20.63 -2.54
CA TYR A 386 -0.33 19.75 -1.55
C TYR A 386 -0.91 18.46 -2.15
N MET A 387 -1.53 18.56 -3.33
CA MET A 387 -2.02 17.39 -4.07
C MET A 387 -0.92 16.38 -4.38
N LYS A 388 0.28 16.86 -4.74
CA LYS A 388 1.43 15.98 -5.03
C LYS A 388 1.84 15.17 -3.80
N ASP A 389 1.76 15.76 -2.62
CA ASP A 389 2.07 15.09 -1.36
C ASP A 389 1.15 13.88 -1.13
N PHE A 390 -0.09 13.89 -1.65
CA PHE A 390 -1.03 12.77 -1.63
C PHE A 390 -1.07 11.98 -2.94
N LEU A 391 0.03 11.95 -3.69
CA LEU A 391 0.21 11.15 -4.90
C LEU A 391 -0.78 11.52 -6.04
N PHE A 392 -1.32 12.73 -6.05
CA PHE A 392 -2.12 13.23 -7.17
C PHE A 392 -1.26 13.97 -8.19
N THR A 393 -1.64 13.84 -9.45
CA THR A 393 -1.02 14.60 -10.53
C THR A 393 -1.67 15.99 -10.68
N PRO A 394 -0.94 17.02 -11.17
CA PRO A 394 -1.52 18.34 -11.40
C PRO A 394 -2.75 18.34 -12.33
N ASN A 395 -2.78 17.40 -13.27
CA ASN A 395 -3.89 17.28 -14.24
C ASN A 395 -5.19 16.83 -13.56
N GLN A 396 -5.11 16.11 -12.44
CA GLN A 396 -6.29 15.66 -11.67
C GLN A 396 -6.97 16.79 -10.88
N ALA A 397 -6.36 17.96 -10.74
CA ALA A 397 -6.93 19.07 -9.97
C ALA A 397 -8.37 19.44 -10.36
N ARG A 398 -8.70 19.28 -11.65
CA ARG A 398 -10.02 19.58 -12.21
C ARG A 398 -10.94 18.36 -12.34
N THR A 399 -10.48 17.17 -11.95
CA THR A 399 -11.28 15.93 -12.02
C THR A 399 -12.36 15.96 -10.95
N PRO A 400 -13.64 15.67 -11.30
CA PRO A 400 -14.71 15.54 -10.31
C PRO A 400 -14.44 14.38 -9.36
N VAL A 401 -14.73 14.55 -8.06
CA VAL A 401 -14.53 13.51 -7.03
C VAL A 401 -15.32 12.24 -7.33
N GLY A 402 -16.49 12.35 -7.95
CA GLY A 402 -17.34 11.22 -8.31
C GLY A 402 -16.72 10.28 -9.36
N VAL A 403 -15.76 10.75 -10.17
CA VAL A 403 -15.08 9.95 -11.21
C VAL A 403 -13.84 9.24 -10.65
N LEU A 404 -13.36 9.66 -9.48
CA LEU A 404 -12.17 9.11 -8.86
C LEU A 404 -12.43 7.70 -8.28
N SER A 405 -11.41 6.86 -8.31
CA SER A 405 -11.42 5.54 -7.67
C SER A 405 -11.63 5.61 -6.15
N GLY A 406 -12.03 4.51 -5.52
CA GLY A 406 -12.18 4.41 -4.06
C GLY A 406 -10.91 4.85 -3.32
N GLY A 407 -9.74 4.35 -3.73
CA GLY A 407 -8.45 4.72 -3.15
C GLY A 407 -8.07 6.19 -3.34
N GLU A 408 -8.38 6.79 -4.51
CA GLU A 408 -8.19 8.23 -4.72
C GLU A 408 -9.11 9.06 -3.82
N ARG A 409 -10.36 8.65 -3.64
CA ARG A 409 -11.27 9.29 -2.68
C ARG A 409 -10.77 9.14 -1.25
N GLY A 410 -10.21 7.98 -0.89
CA GLY A 410 -9.54 7.76 0.40
C GLY A 410 -8.39 8.75 0.63
N ARG A 411 -7.52 8.96 -0.37
CA ARG A 411 -6.43 9.94 -0.29
C ARG A 411 -6.92 11.39 -0.14
N ILE A 412 -8.04 11.77 -0.77
CA ILE A 412 -8.65 13.10 -0.55
C ILE A 412 -9.10 13.25 0.90
N MET A 413 -9.70 12.22 1.47
CA MET A 413 -10.14 12.25 2.87
C MET A 413 -8.97 12.41 3.83
N LEU A 414 -7.90 11.65 3.60
CA LEU A 414 -6.66 11.80 4.36
C LEU A 414 -6.10 13.22 4.23
N ALA A 415 -5.98 13.72 3.00
CA ALA A 415 -5.51 15.08 2.75
C ALA A 415 -6.35 16.14 3.48
N ARG A 416 -7.67 16.00 3.51
CA ARG A 416 -8.55 16.92 4.25
C ARG A 416 -8.39 16.82 5.75
N ALA A 417 -8.29 15.59 6.29
CA ALA A 417 -8.12 15.39 7.72
C ALA A 417 -6.80 15.97 8.23
N PHE A 418 -5.71 15.73 7.50
CA PHE A 418 -4.38 16.24 7.89
C PHE A 418 -4.16 17.73 7.58
N ALA A 419 -4.97 18.35 6.71
CA ALA A 419 -4.95 19.80 6.51
C ALA A 419 -5.56 20.58 7.69
N ARG A 420 -6.46 19.96 8.46
CA ARG A 420 -7.12 20.58 9.59
C ARG A 420 -6.26 20.51 10.84
N PRO A 421 -6.12 21.61 11.60
CA PRO A 421 -5.46 21.56 12.88
C PRO A 421 -6.17 20.58 13.80
N SER A 422 -5.45 19.60 14.35
CA SER A 422 -6.00 18.64 15.30
C SER A 422 -4.93 18.20 16.30
N ASN A 423 -5.34 17.79 17.50
CA ASN A 423 -4.45 17.17 18.48
C ASN A 423 -4.99 15.81 18.98
N LEU A 424 -6.18 15.43 18.52
CA LEU A 424 -6.75 14.09 18.65
C LEU A 424 -7.33 13.65 17.29
N LEU A 425 -6.72 12.64 16.70
CA LEU A 425 -7.16 12.03 15.44
C LEU A 425 -7.92 10.75 15.72
N VAL A 426 -9.10 10.62 15.13
CA VAL A 426 -10.00 9.48 15.29
C VAL A 426 -10.18 8.80 13.94
N LEU A 427 -9.78 7.53 13.86
CA LEU A 427 -9.77 6.73 12.65
C LEU A 427 -10.61 5.47 12.88
N ASP A 428 -11.76 5.36 12.22
CA ASP A 428 -12.60 4.16 12.25
C ASP A 428 -12.47 3.42 10.92
N GLU A 429 -11.78 2.25 10.94
CA GLU A 429 -11.46 1.41 9.79
C GLU A 429 -10.86 2.19 8.59
N PRO A 430 -9.78 2.97 8.79
CA PRO A 430 -9.20 3.79 7.73
C PRO A 430 -8.53 2.96 6.65
N THR A 431 -8.18 1.72 6.94
CA THR A 431 -7.48 0.79 6.03
C THR A 431 -8.38 0.22 4.94
N ASN A 432 -9.70 0.24 5.15
CA ASN A 432 -10.67 -0.23 4.16
C ASN A 432 -10.60 0.64 2.89
N ASP A 433 -10.55 0.00 1.73
CA ASP A 433 -10.51 0.61 0.39
C ASP A 433 -9.21 1.37 0.04
N LEU A 434 -8.18 1.37 0.92
CA LEU A 434 -6.87 1.96 0.62
C LEU A 434 -5.96 0.92 -0.03
N ASP A 435 -5.18 1.34 -1.02
CA ASP A 435 -4.12 0.49 -1.59
C ASP A 435 -2.84 0.52 -0.71
N LEU A 436 -1.94 -0.43 -0.96
CA LEU A 436 -0.72 -0.58 -0.18
C LEU A 436 0.12 0.71 -0.12
N GLU A 437 0.20 1.46 -1.23
CA GLU A 437 0.94 2.74 -1.27
C GLU A 437 0.26 3.82 -0.42
N THR A 438 -1.07 3.86 -0.40
CA THR A 438 -1.83 4.79 0.44
C THR A 438 -1.77 4.38 1.91
N LEU A 439 -1.72 3.08 2.20
CA LEU A 439 -1.50 2.57 3.56
C LEU A 439 -0.10 2.95 4.07
N ASP A 440 0.95 2.82 3.25
CA ASP A 440 2.30 3.28 3.60
C ASP A 440 2.31 4.77 3.92
N LEU A 441 1.67 5.57 3.05
CA LEU A 441 1.51 6.99 3.24
C LEU A 441 0.80 7.33 4.56
N LEU A 442 -0.30 6.63 4.89
CA LEU A 442 -1.01 6.81 6.14
C LEU A 442 -0.14 6.44 7.35
N GLN A 443 0.66 5.37 7.25
CA GLN A 443 1.59 4.97 8.31
C GLN A 443 2.64 6.06 8.57
N GLU A 444 3.25 6.63 7.52
CA GLU A 444 4.22 7.71 7.61
C GLU A 444 3.60 8.96 8.26
N LEU A 445 2.42 9.38 7.80
CA LEU A 445 1.68 10.51 8.38
C LEU A 445 1.38 10.32 9.86
N LEU A 446 0.94 9.12 10.25
CA LEU A 446 0.64 8.81 11.65
C LEU A 446 1.90 8.69 12.50
N ALA A 447 3.03 8.25 11.92
CA ALA A 447 4.31 8.21 12.61
C ALA A 447 4.83 9.60 12.96
N GLU A 448 4.62 10.59 12.07
CA GLU A 448 5.05 11.98 12.26
C GLU A 448 4.04 12.83 13.03
N TYR A 449 2.78 12.37 13.16
CA TYR A 449 1.74 13.12 13.86
C TYR A 449 2.04 13.27 15.34
N ALA A 450 2.20 14.50 15.80
CA ALA A 450 2.54 14.84 17.20
C ALA A 450 1.36 14.72 18.19
N GLY A 451 0.12 14.64 17.68
CA GLY A 451 -1.09 14.45 18.48
C GLY A 451 -1.31 13.01 18.94
N THR A 452 -2.47 12.79 19.51
CA THR A 452 -2.93 11.46 19.96
C THR A 452 -3.80 10.82 18.89
N VAL A 453 -3.71 9.49 18.72
CA VAL A 453 -4.49 8.74 17.72
C VAL A 453 -5.33 7.69 18.43
N LEU A 454 -6.63 7.65 18.11
CA LEU A 454 -7.54 6.55 18.40
C LEU A 454 -7.89 5.86 17.08
N LEU A 455 -7.51 4.59 16.96
CA LEU A 455 -7.58 3.83 15.71
C LEU A 455 -8.39 2.55 15.90
N VAL A 456 -9.45 2.37 15.14
CA VAL A 456 -10.10 1.06 14.97
C VAL A 456 -9.60 0.48 13.65
N SER A 457 -9.03 -0.72 13.68
CA SER A 457 -8.59 -1.41 12.47
C SER A 457 -8.60 -2.93 12.64
N HIS A 458 -8.77 -3.63 11.53
CA HIS A 458 -8.61 -5.08 11.41
C HIS A 458 -7.30 -5.47 10.71
N ASP A 459 -6.49 -4.51 10.29
CA ASP A 459 -5.18 -4.75 9.70
C ASP A 459 -4.13 -4.93 10.80
N ARG A 460 -3.62 -6.15 10.93
CA ARG A 460 -2.66 -6.55 11.98
C ARG A 460 -1.28 -5.90 11.79
N ASP A 461 -0.81 -5.80 10.55
CA ASP A 461 0.49 -5.19 10.23
C ASP A 461 0.44 -3.67 10.46
N PHE A 462 -0.65 -3.04 10.05
CA PHE A 462 -0.89 -1.62 10.29
C PHE A 462 -0.93 -1.29 11.80
N LEU A 463 -1.64 -2.09 12.60
CA LEU A 463 -1.67 -1.93 14.06
C LEU A 463 -0.28 -2.07 14.66
N ASP A 464 0.49 -3.11 14.29
CA ASP A 464 1.84 -3.33 14.84
C ASP A 464 2.82 -2.20 14.52
N ARG A 465 2.65 -1.52 13.38
CA ARG A 465 3.53 -0.42 12.97
C ARG A 465 3.14 0.94 13.56
N VAL A 466 1.86 1.13 13.88
CA VAL A 466 1.34 2.46 14.24
C VAL A 466 1.06 2.61 15.73
N VAL A 467 0.49 1.58 16.40
CA VAL A 467 -0.05 1.76 17.75
C VAL A 467 0.98 1.51 18.85
N THR A 468 0.79 2.20 19.98
CA THR A 468 1.60 2.03 21.21
C THR A 468 0.89 1.18 22.25
N SER A 469 -0.43 1.05 22.16
CA SER A 469 -1.25 0.15 22.98
C SER A 469 -2.50 -0.31 22.24
N VAL A 470 -3.08 -1.43 22.67
CA VAL A 470 -4.27 -2.03 22.06
C VAL A 470 -5.34 -2.27 23.11
N ILE A 471 -6.53 -1.75 22.89
CA ILE A 471 -7.73 -2.06 23.66
C ILE A 471 -8.50 -3.17 22.94
N ALA A 472 -8.55 -4.37 23.54
CA ALA A 472 -9.18 -5.53 22.94
C ALA A 472 -10.55 -5.85 23.57
N GLY A 473 -11.56 -6.06 22.72
CA GLY A 473 -12.87 -6.55 23.11
C GLY A 473 -12.86 -8.06 23.30
N GLU A 474 -13.07 -8.52 24.54
CA GLU A 474 -13.04 -9.94 24.92
C GLU A 474 -14.42 -10.61 24.92
N GLY A 475 -15.44 -9.92 24.44
CA GLY A 475 -16.82 -10.38 24.48
C GLY A 475 -17.56 -9.97 25.76
N ASN A 476 -18.89 -10.09 25.74
CA ASN A 476 -19.79 -9.75 26.87
C ASN A 476 -19.54 -8.36 27.49
N GLY A 477 -19.13 -7.39 26.68
CA GLY A 477 -18.84 -6.03 27.11
C GLY A 477 -17.52 -5.86 27.87
N LYS A 478 -16.68 -6.89 27.96
CA LYS A 478 -15.36 -6.81 28.60
C LYS A 478 -14.34 -6.27 27.60
N TRP A 479 -13.62 -5.23 28.02
CA TRP A 479 -12.53 -4.61 27.29
C TRP A 479 -11.26 -4.65 28.15
N THR A 480 -10.11 -4.91 27.53
CA THR A 480 -8.83 -5.00 28.23
C THR A 480 -7.78 -4.19 27.44
N ASP A 481 -6.97 -3.41 28.17
CA ASP A 481 -5.90 -2.59 27.62
C ASP A 481 -4.57 -3.37 27.68
N TYR A 482 -3.87 -3.45 26.56
CA TYR A 482 -2.59 -4.15 26.38
C TYR A 482 -1.53 -3.17 25.89
N ALA A 483 -0.33 -3.23 26.44
CA ALA A 483 0.80 -2.44 25.97
C ALA A 483 1.41 -3.04 24.70
N GLY A 484 1.78 -2.19 23.74
CA GLY A 484 2.39 -2.61 22.47
C GLY A 484 1.38 -2.77 21.33
N GLY A 485 1.81 -3.41 20.24
CA GLY A 485 1.03 -3.66 19.06
C GLY A 485 0.10 -4.88 19.16
N TYR A 486 -0.49 -5.25 18.04
CA TYR A 486 -1.36 -6.43 17.96
C TYR A 486 -0.63 -7.73 18.32
N SER A 487 0.59 -7.90 17.83
CA SER A 487 1.43 -9.07 18.12
C SER A 487 1.81 -9.16 19.61
N ASP A 488 2.09 -8.01 20.24
CA ASP A 488 2.37 -7.95 21.68
C ASP A 488 1.14 -8.30 22.51
N MET A 489 -0.05 -7.84 22.11
CA MET A 489 -1.31 -8.20 22.72
C MET A 489 -1.54 -9.72 22.68
N LEU A 490 -1.32 -10.37 21.53
CA LEU A 490 -1.45 -11.82 21.39
C LEU A 490 -0.49 -12.58 22.33
N ALA A 491 0.77 -12.13 22.40
CA ALA A 491 1.76 -12.72 23.30
C ALA A 491 1.37 -12.58 24.79
N GLN A 492 0.85 -11.42 25.19
CA GLN A 492 0.37 -11.16 26.57
C GLN A 492 -0.89 -11.97 26.89
N ARG A 493 -1.74 -12.20 25.91
CA ARG A 493 -3.00 -12.97 26.08
C ARG A 493 -2.78 -14.50 26.11
N GLY A 494 -1.62 -14.99 25.68
CA GLY A 494 -1.26 -16.42 25.71
C GLY A 494 -1.87 -17.26 24.59
N GLY A 495 -2.25 -16.65 23.44
CA GLY A 495 -2.75 -17.30 22.24
C GLY A 495 -3.92 -16.57 21.56
N ASP A 496 -4.32 -17.06 20.40
CA ASP A 496 -5.28 -16.45 19.47
C ASP A 496 -6.63 -16.02 20.05
N LEU A 497 -7.25 -15.01 19.43
CA LEU A 497 -8.61 -14.52 19.70
C LEU A 497 -9.71 -15.60 19.54
N THR A 498 -9.40 -16.70 18.87
CA THR A 498 -10.31 -17.83 18.64
C THR A 498 -10.55 -18.72 19.87
N ALA A 499 -9.71 -18.61 20.92
CA ALA A 499 -9.81 -19.46 22.13
C ALA A 499 -11.00 -19.13 23.05
N ALA A 500 -11.73 -18.05 22.79
CA ALA A 500 -12.87 -17.65 23.62
C ALA A 500 -14.20 -18.38 23.26
N SER A 501 -14.21 -19.18 22.17
CA SER A 501 -15.42 -19.87 21.68
C SER A 501 -15.47 -21.37 21.93
N SER A 502 -14.38 -22.01 22.42
CA SER A 502 -14.41 -23.46 22.66
C SER A 502 -13.52 -23.90 23.82
N ALA A 503 -14.03 -23.82 25.02
CA ALA A 503 -13.43 -24.46 26.18
C ALA A 503 -13.71 -25.99 26.16
N VAL A 504 -12.86 -26.78 25.55
CA VAL A 504 -12.73 -28.21 25.82
C VAL A 504 -11.26 -28.53 26.06
N LYS A 505 -11.03 -29.11 27.23
CA LYS A 505 -9.72 -29.43 27.81
C LYS A 505 -8.89 -30.38 26.95
N SER A 506 -7.62 -30.09 26.76
CA SER A 506 -6.60 -31.11 26.57
C SER A 506 -5.28 -30.69 27.20
N THR A 507 -4.74 -31.59 27.98
CA THR A 507 -3.52 -31.54 28.80
C THR A 507 -2.23 -31.46 27.98
N PRO A 508 -1.16 -30.83 28.49
CA PRO A 508 0.09 -30.65 27.76
C PRO A 508 0.99 -31.89 27.87
N LYS A 509 1.49 -32.36 26.73
CA LYS A 509 2.63 -33.31 26.66
C LYS A 509 3.93 -32.52 26.54
N LYS A 510 4.83 -32.76 27.50
CA LYS A 510 6.24 -32.38 27.50
C LYS A 510 6.92 -32.90 26.24
N ARG A 511 7.77 -32.10 25.64
CA ARG A 511 8.78 -32.56 24.68
C ARG A 511 10.17 -32.18 25.15
N ASP A 512 11.04 -33.18 25.10
CA ASP A 512 12.43 -33.21 25.54
C ASP A 512 13.35 -32.38 24.64
N GLU A 513 14.40 -31.87 25.28
CA GLU A 513 15.58 -31.24 24.67
C GLU A 513 16.36 -32.24 23.80
N ALA A 514 16.93 -31.77 22.69
CA ALA A 514 17.99 -32.46 21.95
C ALA A 514 19.13 -31.48 21.57
N PRO A 515 20.36 -31.96 21.42
CA PRO A 515 21.56 -31.26 21.85
C PRO A 515 22.26 -30.43 20.76
N ARG A 516 23.03 -29.46 21.25
CA ARG A 516 23.93 -28.57 20.50
C ARG A 516 24.98 -29.35 19.68
N ALA A 517 25.09 -29.07 18.39
CA ALA A 517 26.21 -29.42 17.55
C ALA A 517 27.22 -28.26 17.46
N LYS A 518 28.48 -28.62 17.47
CA LYS A 518 29.66 -27.77 17.57
C LYS A 518 29.97 -27.00 16.28
N SER A 519 30.53 -25.81 16.48
CA SER A 519 31.07 -24.87 15.49
C SER A 519 32.15 -25.52 14.58
N ALA A 520 32.06 -25.19 13.30
CA ALA A 520 33.15 -25.33 12.33
C ALA A 520 33.65 -23.95 11.88
N ALA A 521 34.94 -23.89 11.62
CA ALA A 521 35.81 -22.75 11.49
C ALA A 521 35.39 -21.68 10.45
N SER A 522 35.69 -20.43 10.77
CA SER A 522 35.53 -19.24 9.95
C SER A 522 36.47 -19.20 8.75
N PRO A 523 36.02 -18.81 7.55
CA PRO A 523 36.91 -18.39 6.48
C PRO A 523 37.34 -16.91 6.70
N SER A 524 38.57 -16.62 6.28
CA SER A 524 39.26 -15.34 6.42
C SER A 524 38.50 -14.21 5.75
N ARG A 525 38.33 -13.09 6.48
CA ARG A 525 37.73 -11.86 6.04
C ARG A 525 38.53 -11.23 4.87
N ALA A 526 37.92 -11.17 3.71
CA ALA A 526 38.37 -10.28 2.65
C ALA A 526 38.09 -8.81 3.09
N LYS A 527 39.10 -7.95 3.05
CA LYS A 527 39.01 -6.53 3.35
C LYS A 527 39.33 -5.75 2.09
N LEU A 528 38.72 -4.58 1.94
CA LEU A 528 39.12 -3.58 0.94
C LEU A 528 40.64 -3.32 1.02
N THR A 529 41.27 -3.08 -0.12
CA THR A 529 42.69 -2.70 -0.11
C THR A 529 42.84 -1.30 0.50
N PHE A 530 43.97 -1.03 1.14
CA PHE A 530 44.26 0.29 1.72
C PHE A 530 44.10 1.43 0.70
N LYS A 531 44.42 1.16 -0.57
CA LYS A 531 44.28 2.09 -1.68
C LYS A 531 42.82 2.41 -2.00
N ASP A 532 41.95 1.39 -1.98
CA ASP A 532 40.51 1.53 -2.24
C ASP A 532 39.85 2.30 -1.08
N GLN A 533 40.26 2.05 0.14
CA GLN A 533 39.72 2.73 1.33
C GLN A 533 40.14 4.21 1.37
N HIS A 534 41.39 4.53 1.05
CA HIS A 534 41.86 5.90 0.92
C HIS A 534 41.16 6.66 -0.20
N ALA A 535 40.88 6.00 -1.33
CA ALA A 535 40.13 6.60 -2.41
C ALA A 535 38.68 6.91 -2.01
N LEU A 536 38.00 6.00 -1.31
CA LEU A 536 36.66 6.24 -0.76
C LEU A 536 36.59 7.45 0.18
N ASP A 537 37.63 7.66 1.00
CA ASP A 537 37.68 8.76 1.95
C ASP A 537 38.03 10.12 1.29
N THR A 538 38.72 10.11 0.16
CA THR A 538 39.24 11.34 -0.50
C THR A 538 38.37 11.80 -1.69
N LEU A 539 37.71 10.88 -2.39
CA LEU A 539 36.88 11.21 -3.55
C LEU A 539 35.71 12.16 -3.23
N PRO A 540 34.96 12.04 -2.11
CA PRO A 540 33.91 13.00 -1.79
C PRO A 540 34.38 14.44 -1.69
N GLY A 541 35.52 14.67 -1.02
CA GLY A 541 36.14 16.00 -0.95
C GLY A 541 36.56 16.56 -2.32
N ARG A 542 37.08 15.68 -3.19
CA ARG A 542 37.43 16.06 -4.56
C ARG A 542 36.20 16.40 -5.41
N MET A 543 35.09 15.68 -5.21
CA MET A 543 33.84 15.97 -5.89
C MET A 543 33.26 17.32 -5.47
N GLU A 544 33.32 17.67 -4.17
CA GLU A 544 32.90 19.00 -3.68
C GLU A 544 33.75 20.14 -4.27
N GLU A 545 35.07 19.96 -4.36
CA GLU A 545 35.96 20.92 -4.99
C GLU A 545 35.61 21.15 -6.47
N LEU A 546 35.39 20.06 -7.23
CA LEU A 546 35.01 20.11 -8.64
C LEU A 546 33.64 20.77 -8.85
N GLN A 547 32.67 20.51 -7.97
CA GLN A 547 31.37 21.18 -8.00
C GLN A 547 31.48 22.68 -7.74
N ALA A 548 32.35 23.11 -6.82
CA ALA A 548 32.61 24.52 -6.57
C ALA A 548 33.31 25.21 -7.78
N GLU A 549 34.26 24.51 -8.44
CA GLU A 549 34.90 24.98 -9.67
C GLU A 549 33.89 25.15 -10.82
N ILE A 550 32.99 24.17 -11.01
CA ILE A 550 31.90 24.22 -11.99
C ILE A 550 30.99 25.41 -11.72
N GLY A 551 30.61 25.65 -10.46
CA GLY A 551 29.80 26.80 -10.07
C GLY A 551 30.50 28.14 -10.45
N THR A 552 31.79 28.29 -10.14
CA THR A 552 32.56 29.51 -10.42
C THR A 552 32.72 29.78 -11.93
N HIS A 553 32.94 28.72 -12.70
CA HIS A 553 33.05 28.83 -14.16
C HIS A 553 31.69 29.11 -14.81
N SER A 554 30.63 28.49 -14.30
CA SER A 554 29.25 28.72 -14.76
C SER A 554 28.80 30.16 -14.50
N ASP A 555 29.06 30.69 -13.30
CA ASP A 555 28.76 32.09 -12.94
C ASP A 555 29.54 33.08 -13.81
N THR A 556 30.79 32.75 -14.12
CA THR A 556 31.61 33.59 -15.00
C THR A 556 31.09 33.60 -16.45
N LEU A 557 30.60 32.45 -16.93
CA LEU A 557 30.00 32.33 -18.28
C LEU A 557 28.58 32.87 -18.37
N ALA A 558 27.90 33.09 -17.24
CA ALA A 558 26.59 33.69 -17.18
C ALA A 558 26.57 35.20 -17.40
N ASP A 559 27.74 35.86 -17.44
CA ASP A 559 27.87 37.27 -17.77
C ASP A 559 27.59 37.49 -19.26
N PRO A 560 26.49 38.18 -19.63
CA PRO A 560 26.09 38.38 -21.03
C PRO A 560 27.11 39.15 -21.87
N ASP A 561 27.95 39.97 -21.23
CA ASP A 561 28.92 40.85 -21.90
C ASP A 561 30.30 40.21 -22.04
N LEU A 562 30.58 39.10 -21.37
CA LEU A 562 31.89 38.45 -21.37
C LEU A 562 32.37 38.06 -22.78
N PHE A 563 31.47 37.47 -23.58
CA PHE A 563 31.80 37.08 -24.96
C PHE A 563 32.08 38.26 -25.87
N ALA A 564 31.40 39.39 -25.65
CA ALA A 564 31.60 40.60 -26.45
C ALA A 564 32.88 41.39 -26.07
N GLN A 565 33.27 41.32 -24.78
CA GLN A 565 34.44 42.06 -24.26
C GLN A 565 35.74 41.26 -24.33
N ASP A 566 35.69 39.93 -24.10
CA ASP A 566 36.88 39.06 -24.08
C ASP A 566 36.52 37.63 -24.56
N PRO A 567 36.49 37.40 -25.88
CA PRO A 567 36.19 36.10 -26.47
C PRO A 567 37.16 34.98 -26.05
N ASP A 568 38.45 35.34 -25.87
CA ASP A 568 39.47 34.36 -25.48
C ASP A 568 39.27 33.86 -24.06
N ARG A 569 38.90 34.76 -23.14
CA ARG A 569 38.55 34.39 -21.75
C ARG A 569 37.27 33.55 -21.68
N PHE A 570 36.29 33.84 -22.51
CA PHE A 570 35.09 33.01 -22.64
C PHE A 570 35.43 31.59 -23.09
N GLU A 571 36.26 31.43 -24.13
CA GLU A 571 36.66 30.12 -24.63
C GLU A 571 37.48 29.31 -23.61
N VAL A 572 38.40 29.95 -22.90
CA VAL A 572 39.22 29.34 -21.85
C VAL A 572 38.34 28.88 -20.69
N THR A 573 37.40 29.72 -20.25
CA THR A 573 36.49 29.38 -19.14
C THR A 573 35.51 28.26 -19.54
N ALA A 574 35.00 28.24 -20.78
CA ALA A 574 34.14 27.18 -21.29
C ALA A 574 34.87 25.83 -21.38
N LYS A 575 36.14 25.83 -21.79
CA LYS A 575 36.99 24.63 -21.79
C LYS A 575 37.31 24.15 -20.36
N ALA A 576 37.52 25.07 -19.43
CA ALA A 576 37.75 24.74 -18.02
C ALA A 576 36.48 24.14 -17.38
N LEU A 577 35.30 24.68 -17.66
CA LEU A 577 34.02 24.15 -17.24
C LEU A 577 33.82 22.71 -17.75
N GLN A 578 34.04 22.49 -19.05
CA GLN A 578 33.89 21.15 -19.64
C GLN A 578 34.84 20.13 -19.00
N ARG A 579 36.07 20.50 -18.70
CA ARG A 579 37.03 19.62 -18.02
C ARG A 579 36.62 19.31 -16.60
N ALA A 580 36.15 20.29 -15.84
CA ALA A 580 35.69 20.11 -14.48
C ALA A 580 34.47 19.19 -14.44
N GLU A 581 33.53 19.28 -15.40
CA GLU A 581 32.39 18.37 -15.55
C GLU A 581 32.82 16.94 -15.91
N GLU A 582 33.81 16.76 -16.80
CA GLU A 582 34.36 15.45 -17.15
C GLU A 582 35.10 14.82 -15.97
N ASP A 583 35.89 15.60 -15.23
CA ASP A 583 36.60 15.13 -14.03
C ASP A 583 35.66 14.78 -12.88
N LEU A 584 34.57 15.54 -12.71
CA LEU A 584 33.54 15.22 -11.72
C LEU A 584 32.83 13.90 -12.06
N ALA A 585 32.45 13.70 -13.31
CA ALA A 585 31.82 12.46 -13.76
C ALA A 585 32.73 11.23 -13.56
N ALA A 586 34.04 11.39 -13.81
CA ALA A 586 35.00 10.31 -13.57
C ALA A 586 35.19 10.00 -12.07
N ALA A 587 35.20 11.03 -11.21
CA ALA A 587 35.32 10.87 -9.78
C ALA A 587 34.08 10.21 -9.18
N GLU A 588 32.87 10.56 -9.64
CA GLU A 588 31.61 9.94 -9.26
C GLU A 588 31.57 8.45 -9.66
N GLU A 589 31.98 8.10 -10.87
CA GLU A 589 32.02 6.73 -11.35
C GLU A 589 33.00 5.87 -10.52
N GLN A 590 34.16 6.40 -10.22
CA GLN A 590 35.16 5.73 -9.40
C GLN A 590 34.70 5.52 -7.95
N TRP A 591 34.05 6.52 -7.37
CA TRP A 591 33.50 6.44 -6.02
C TRP A 591 32.40 5.38 -5.95
N LEU A 592 31.51 5.34 -6.94
CA LEU A 592 30.42 4.35 -7.02
C LEU A 592 30.93 2.92 -7.14
N GLU A 593 31.95 2.69 -7.98
CA GLU A 593 32.58 1.36 -8.10
C GLU A 593 33.18 0.87 -6.77
N LEU A 594 33.83 1.77 -6.04
CA LEU A 594 34.45 1.44 -4.76
C LEU A 594 33.42 1.20 -3.65
N GLU A 595 32.32 1.93 -3.65
CA GLU A 595 31.21 1.77 -2.72
C GLU A 595 30.48 0.43 -2.95
N MET A 596 30.20 0.08 -4.21
CA MET A 596 29.65 -1.23 -4.57
C MET A 596 30.55 -2.38 -4.10
N LYS A 597 31.85 -2.23 -4.28
CA LYS A 597 32.84 -3.22 -3.83
C LYS A 597 32.91 -3.36 -2.31
N ARG A 598 32.67 -2.25 -1.57
CA ARG A 598 32.54 -2.24 -0.12
C ARG A 598 31.30 -3.00 0.33
N GLU A 599 30.13 -2.72 -0.29
CA GLU A 599 28.87 -3.40 0.02
C GLU A 599 28.91 -4.88 -0.30
N GLU A 600 29.53 -5.31 -1.41
CA GLU A 600 29.71 -6.73 -1.74
C GLU A 600 30.53 -7.46 -0.66
N LEU A 601 31.59 -6.83 -0.16
CA LEU A 601 32.44 -7.38 0.91
C LEU A 601 31.70 -7.42 2.26
N GLU A 602 30.86 -6.42 2.58
CA GLU A 602 30.03 -6.38 3.77
C GLU A 602 28.90 -7.41 3.74
N ASN A 603 28.26 -7.60 2.59
CA ASN A 603 27.21 -8.61 2.38
C ASN A 603 27.74 -10.04 2.36
N THR A 604 28.99 -10.25 1.97
CA THR A 604 29.65 -11.57 2.06
C THR A 604 30.05 -11.90 3.52
N THR A 605 29.93 -10.92 4.44
CA THR A 605 30.38 -11.05 5.84
C THR A 605 29.19 -11.18 6.82
N ARG A 606 27.95 -11.05 6.33
CA ARG A 606 26.70 -11.38 7.06
C ARG A 606 26.18 -12.75 6.64
#